data_ad4bae1c353a65944a047d596e0dfc65
#
_entry.id   ad4bae1c353a65944a047d596e0dfc65
#
_cell.length_a   1.000
_cell.length_b   1.000
_cell.length_c   1.000
_cell.angle_alpha   90.00
_cell.angle_beta   90.00
_cell.angle_gamma   90.00
#
_symmetry.space_group_name_H-M   'P 1'
#
loop_
_entity.id
_entity.type
_entity.pdbx_description
1 polymer ?
#
loop_
_entity_poly.entity_id
_entity_poly.type
_entity_poly.pdbx_seq_one_letter_code
_entity_poly.pdbx_strand_id
1 'polypeptide(L)'
;MRIEQAILSNLIHNEEFCRKAVPHLKTDYFADRKESAIAKILVEFFEQYNKPASPEILAIEIGNIKGLTDKEVPEFLQYAKELTNKEPNEEWLIGQTEKFCKDRAVYNAILKSIQIIDGRDKVHQQDAIPTILSEALGVCFDNHVGHDYIQDANERYDFYHRVEEKIAFDLEMFNKITKGGLSKKTLNIALAGTGVGKSLFMCHVGASVLMQGKNVLYITMEMAEERIAERIDANLLNLTMDELKVVDRDIFDSRLQKIATKTQGTLIVKEYPTAGAHAGHFRALLEELKLKREFTPDIIFIDYLNICASSRMKQTHGVNSYTYIKAIAEELRGLAVEYNVPIVSATQTTRSGFTNSDPGLEDTS
;
A
#
# COMPACT_ATOMS: atom_id res chain seq x y z
N MET A 1 -24.08 -11.01 17.32
CA MET A 1 -23.74 -9.68 17.89
C MET A 1 -23.30 -8.81 16.74
N ARG A 2 -23.79 -7.56 16.65
CA ARG A 2 -23.32 -6.60 15.63
C ARG A 2 -21.96 -6.07 16.02
N ILE A 3 -21.18 -5.57 15.05
CA ILE A 3 -19.83 -5.05 15.33
C ILE A 3 -19.85 -3.84 16.27
N GLU A 4 -20.87 -2.97 16.16
CA GLU A 4 -21.03 -1.82 17.05
C GLU A 4 -21.21 -2.27 18.51
N GLN A 5 -22.01 -3.31 18.75
CA GLN A 5 -22.20 -3.88 20.08
C GLN A 5 -20.92 -4.51 20.63
N ALA A 6 -20.16 -5.19 19.77
CA ALA A 6 -18.87 -5.78 20.16
C ALA A 6 -17.86 -4.70 20.57
N ILE A 7 -17.80 -3.61 19.81
CA ILE A 7 -16.95 -2.45 20.12
C ILE A 7 -17.35 -1.85 21.47
N LEU A 8 -18.63 -1.49 21.65
CA LEU A 8 -19.10 -0.86 22.89
C LEU A 8 -18.91 -1.75 24.12
N SER A 9 -19.16 -3.06 23.99
CA SER A 9 -18.92 -4.02 25.06
C SER A 9 -17.45 -4.09 25.48
N ASN A 10 -16.53 -4.10 24.52
CA ASN A 10 -15.10 -4.12 24.81
C ASN A 10 -14.56 -2.78 25.32
N LEU A 11 -15.18 -1.66 24.97
CA LEU A 11 -14.86 -0.36 25.60
C LEU A 11 -15.20 -0.32 27.10
N ILE A 12 -16.11 -1.17 27.57
CA ILE A 12 -16.44 -1.28 28.99
C ILE A 12 -15.49 -2.25 29.72
N HIS A 13 -15.08 -3.34 29.07
CA HIS A 13 -14.47 -4.49 29.74
C HIS A 13 -12.99 -4.74 29.39
N ASN A 14 -12.42 -4.05 28.36
CA ASN A 14 -11.08 -4.32 27.89
C ASN A 14 -10.25 -3.02 27.79
N GLU A 15 -9.36 -2.80 28.76
CA GLU A 15 -8.50 -1.60 28.79
C GLU A 15 -7.52 -1.56 27.61
N GLU A 16 -6.97 -2.72 27.21
CA GLU A 16 -6.02 -2.79 26.09
C GLU A 16 -6.70 -2.44 24.76
N PHE A 17 -7.91 -2.95 24.55
CA PHE A 17 -8.75 -2.56 23.43
C PHE A 17 -9.05 -1.06 23.43
N CYS A 18 -9.39 -0.47 24.59
CA CYS A 18 -9.64 0.96 24.69
C CYS A 18 -8.42 1.78 24.25
N ARG A 19 -7.22 1.41 24.70
CA ARG A 19 -5.97 2.11 24.33
C ARG A 19 -5.73 2.13 22.82
N LYS A 20 -6.07 1.04 22.14
CA LYS A 20 -5.90 0.89 20.68
C LYS A 20 -7.03 1.52 19.87
N ALA A 21 -8.28 1.43 20.35
CA ALA A 21 -9.46 1.82 19.60
C ALA A 21 -9.89 3.27 19.81
N VAL A 22 -9.87 3.77 21.06
CA VAL A 22 -10.40 5.10 21.42
C VAL A 22 -9.81 6.25 20.59
N PRO A 23 -8.49 6.30 20.28
CA PRO A 23 -7.93 7.38 19.47
C PRO A 23 -8.53 7.52 18.07
N HIS A 24 -9.16 6.46 17.57
CA HIS A 24 -9.69 6.38 16.21
C HIS A 24 -11.23 6.33 16.15
N LEU A 25 -11.88 6.17 17.30
CA LEU A 25 -13.33 6.11 17.40
C LEU A 25 -13.94 7.51 17.45
N LYS A 26 -14.89 7.78 16.53
CA LYS A 26 -15.71 8.98 16.58
C LYS A 26 -17.16 8.59 16.88
N THR A 27 -17.86 9.41 17.62
CA THR A 27 -19.24 9.16 18.05
C THR A 27 -20.21 9.13 16.87
N ASP A 28 -19.93 9.88 15.80
CA ASP A 28 -20.70 9.95 14.57
C ASP A 28 -20.55 8.72 13.66
N TYR A 29 -19.65 7.77 14.02
CA TYR A 29 -19.57 6.48 13.34
C TYR A 29 -20.73 5.55 13.70
N PHE A 30 -21.34 5.73 14.87
CA PHE A 30 -22.49 4.98 15.32
C PHE A 30 -23.78 5.61 14.78
N ALA A 31 -24.51 4.87 13.95
CA ALA A 31 -25.75 5.37 13.34
C ALA A 31 -26.94 5.40 14.31
N ASP A 32 -26.98 4.49 15.26
CA ASP A 32 -28.01 4.43 16.28
C ASP A 32 -27.76 5.47 17.37
N ARG A 33 -28.81 6.22 17.75
CA ARG A 33 -28.72 7.30 18.76
C ARG A 33 -28.25 6.80 20.14
N LYS A 34 -28.66 5.59 20.55
CA LYS A 34 -28.28 5.01 21.84
C LYS A 34 -26.80 4.62 21.80
N GLU A 35 -26.37 3.95 20.73
CA GLU A 35 -25.00 3.54 20.54
C GLU A 35 -24.05 4.73 20.46
N SER A 36 -24.41 5.76 19.72
CA SER A 36 -23.63 7.00 19.61
C SER A 36 -23.47 7.72 20.95
N ALA A 37 -24.55 7.80 21.75
CA ALA A 37 -24.50 8.42 23.07
C ALA A 37 -23.66 7.62 24.07
N ILE A 38 -23.78 6.29 24.06
CA ILE A 38 -22.98 5.40 24.91
C ILE A 38 -21.50 5.46 24.48
N ALA A 39 -21.22 5.41 23.17
CA ALA A 39 -19.87 5.56 22.65
C ALA A 39 -19.22 6.87 23.12
N LYS A 40 -19.99 7.97 23.09
CA LYS A 40 -19.51 9.26 23.56
C LYS A 40 -19.09 9.22 25.02
N ILE A 41 -19.92 8.68 25.89
CA ILE A 41 -19.60 8.55 27.33
C ILE A 41 -18.32 7.72 27.52
N LEU A 42 -18.23 6.56 26.86
CA LEU A 42 -17.11 5.64 27.04
C LEU A 42 -15.78 6.24 26.52
N VAL A 43 -15.82 6.91 25.39
CA VAL A 43 -14.65 7.59 24.80
C VAL A 43 -14.21 8.76 25.68
N GLU A 44 -15.12 9.69 26.02
CA GLU A 44 -14.80 10.85 26.86
C GLU A 44 -14.28 10.44 28.24
N PHE A 45 -14.87 9.40 28.82
CA PHE A 45 -14.40 8.86 30.11
C PHE A 45 -12.99 8.29 30.02
N PHE A 46 -12.70 7.51 28.96
CA PHE A 46 -11.36 6.95 28.76
C PHE A 46 -10.32 8.03 28.48
N GLU A 47 -10.65 9.04 27.69
CA GLU A 47 -9.75 10.19 27.43
C GLU A 47 -9.42 10.96 28.71
N GLN A 48 -10.39 11.10 29.61
CA GLN A 48 -10.21 11.85 30.86
C GLN A 48 -9.48 11.06 31.95
N TYR A 49 -9.78 9.77 32.09
CA TYR A 49 -9.31 8.97 33.22
C TYR A 49 -8.29 7.89 32.83
N ASN A 50 -8.06 7.68 31.53
CA ASN A 50 -7.18 6.65 30.96
C ASN A 50 -7.52 5.23 31.47
N LYS A 51 -8.79 4.96 31.77
CA LYS A 51 -9.35 3.69 32.23
C LYS A 51 -10.75 3.49 31.65
N PRO A 52 -11.18 2.25 31.40
CA PRO A 52 -12.56 1.95 31.01
C PRO A 52 -13.56 2.42 32.08
N ALA A 53 -14.72 2.91 31.63
CA ALA A 53 -15.83 3.19 32.53
C ALA A 53 -16.46 1.88 32.99
N SER A 54 -16.65 1.71 34.33
CA SER A 54 -17.39 0.56 34.84
C SER A 54 -18.88 0.64 34.45
N PRO A 55 -19.62 -0.49 34.44
CA PRO A 55 -21.05 -0.49 34.16
C PRO A 55 -21.86 0.43 35.08
N GLU A 56 -21.41 0.62 36.33
CA GLU A 56 -22.05 1.50 37.33
C GLU A 56 -21.83 2.97 36.93
N ILE A 57 -20.59 3.33 36.53
CA ILE A 57 -20.27 4.68 36.05
C ILE A 57 -21.06 4.99 34.80
N LEU A 58 -21.11 4.07 33.83
CA LEU A 58 -21.90 4.21 32.61
C LEU A 58 -23.37 4.46 32.92
N ALA A 59 -23.94 3.73 33.89
CA ALA A 59 -25.35 3.91 34.31
C ALA A 59 -25.59 5.31 34.88
N ILE A 60 -24.66 5.85 35.68
CA ILE A 60 -24.75 7.20 36.23
C ILE A 60 -24.68 8.24 35.12
N GLU A 61 -23.73 8.11 34.21
CA GLU A 61 -23.53 9.05 33.11
C GLU A 61 -24.71 9.03 32.10
N ILE A 62 -25.33 7.88 31.85
CA ILE A 62 -26.58 7.79 31.05
C ILE A 62 -27.68 8.64 31.72
N GLY A 63 -27.81 8.59 33.05
CA GLY A 63 -28.78 9.40 33.78
C GLY A 63 -28.52 10.92 33.67
N ASN A 64 -27.27 11.32 33.40
CA ASN A 64 -26.87 12.70 33.29
C ASN A 64 -26.96 13.29 31.85
N ILE A 65 -27.34 12.47 30.84
CA ILE A 65 -27.45 12.92 29.46
C ILE A 65 -28.57 13.97 29.34
N LYS A 66 -28.21 15.19 28.98
CA LYS A 66 -29.20 16.26 28.72
C LYS A 66 -30.04 15.96 27.48
N GLY A 67 -31.37 16.04 27.63
CA GLY A 67 -32.30 15.90 26.50
C GLY A 67 -32.83 14.47 26.29
N LEU A 68 -32.54 13.52 27.20
CA LEU A 68 -33.29 12.28 27.29
C LEU A 68 -34.59 12.46 28.06
N THR A 69 -35.64 11.85 27.58
CA THR A 69 -36.95 11.79 28.30
C THR A 69 -36.93 10.67 29.35
N ASP A 70 -37.79 10.80 30.37
CA ASP A 70 -37.92 9.78 31.43
C ASP A 70 -38.23 8.37 30.89
N LYS A 71 -38.72 8.25 29.66
CA LYS A 71 -38.97 6.98 28.99
C LYS A 71 -37.78 6.40 28.29
N GLU A 72 -36.87 7.27 27.79
CA GLU A 72 -35.67 6.85 27.05
C GLU A 72 -34.56 6.35 28.01
N VAL A 73 -34.42 6.94 29.19
CA VAL A 73 -33.42 6.55 30.17
C VAL A 73 -33.40 5.05 30.48
N PRO A 74 -34.59 4.43 30.80
CA PRO A 74 -34.65 2.99 31.03
C PRO A 74 -34.20 2.14 29.81
N GLU A 75 -34.50 2.60 28.58
CA GLU A 75 -34.08 1.90 27.37
C GLU A 75 -32.58 1.93 27.17
N PHE A 76 -31.92 3.07 27.44
CA PHE A 76 -30.46 3.19 27.39
C PHE A 76 -29.78 2.33 28.46
N LEU A 77 -30.33 2.32 29.69
CA LEU A 77 -29.83 1.48 30.77
C LEU A 77 -30.00 -0.01 30.48
N GLN A 78 -31.11 -0.39 29.85
CA GLN A 78 -31.33 -1.77 29.43
C GLN A 78 -30.33 -2.18 28.36
N TYR A 79 -30.10 -1.33 27.34
CA TYR A 79 -29.14 -1.59 26.31
C TYR A 79 -27.70 -1.69 26.87
N ALA A 80 -27.31 -0.79 27.79
CA ALA A 80 -26.01 -0.86 28.46
C ALA A 80 -25.82 -2.17 29.26
N LYS A 81 -26.85 -2.70 29.89
CA LYS A 81 -26.81 -4.00 30.57
C LYS A 81 -26.63 -5.20 29.63
N GLU A 82 -27.02 -5.05 28.36
CA GLU A 82 -26.84 -6.10 27.35
C GLU A 82 -25.39 -6.13 26.79
N LEU A 83 -24.61 -5.08 27.04
CA LEU A 83 -23.20 -4.97 26.63
C LEU A 83 -22.26 -5.71 27.62
N THR A 84 -22.47 -7.00 27.83
CA THR A 84 -21.76 -7.76 28.87
C THR A 84 -20.69 -8.70 28.33
N ASN A 85 -20.65 -8.95 27.04
CA ASN A 85 -19.80 -9.96 26.45
C ASN A 85 -18.48 -9.37 25.95
N LYS A 86 -17.37 -9.75 26.59
CA LYS A 86 -16.04 -9.50 26.09
C LYS A 86 -15.75 -10.43 24.91
N GLU A 87 -15.36 -9.86 23.75
CA GLU A 87 -14.86 -10.67 22.64
C GLU A 87 -13.48 -11.24 23.00
N PRO A 88 -13.28 -12.55 22.95
CA PRO A 88 -12.04 -13.16 23.38
C PRO A 88 -10.89 -12.98 22.37
N ASN A 89 -11.20 -12.77 21.07
CA ASN A 89 -10.18 -12.54 20.04
C ASN A 89 -9.98 -11.04 19.80
N GLU A 90 -9.02 -10.48 20.51
CA GLU A 90 -8.71 -9.04 20.47
C GLU A 90 -8.17 -8.60 19.10
N GLU A 91 -7.27 -9.37 18.49
CA GLU A 91 -6.70 -9.01 17.18
C GLU A 91 -7.78 -8.94 16.09
N TRP A 92 -8.65 -9.93 16.08
CA TRP A 92 -9.79 -9.94 15.17
C TRP A 92 -10.69 -8.73 15.40
N LEU A 93 -10.99 -8.41 16.67
CA LEU A 93 -11.87 -7.30 17.01
C LEU A 93 -11.24 -5.95 16.62
N ILE A 94 -9.94 -5.76 16.86
CA ILE A 94 -9.22 -4.55 16.44
C ILE A 94 -9.28 -4.40 14.92
N GLY A 95 -9.00 -5.45 14.15
CA GLY A 95 -9.11 -5.42 12.69
C GLY A 95 -10.52 -5.09 12.19
N GLN A 96 -11.57 -5.66 12.82
CA GLN A 96 -12.96 -5.32 12.49
C GLN A 96 -13.33 -3.89 12.89
N THR A 97 -12.80 -3.41 14.02
CA THR A 97 -13.03 -2.03 14.49
C THR A 97 -12.36 -1.02 13.54
N GLU A 98 -11.15 -1.30 13.09
CA GLU A 98 -10.46 -0.48 12.09
C GLU A 98 -11.27 -0.40 10.79
N LYS A 99 -11.73 -1.56 10.29
CA LYS A 99 -12.59 -1.61 9.10
C LYS A 99 -13.87 -0.81 9.30
N PHE A 100 -14.55 -0.98 10.44
CA PHE A 100 -15.74 -0.21 10.79
C PHE A 100 -15.47 1.29 10.78
N CYS A 101 -14.39 1.75 11.42
CA CYS A 101 -14.03 3.17 11.45
C CYS A 101 -13.73 3.72 10.04
N LYS A 102 -13.00 2.98 9.19
CA LYS A 102 -12.72 3.34 7.80
C LYS A 102 -14.01 3.46 6.99
N ASP A 103 -14.85 2.46 7.02
CA ASP A 103 -16.12 2.42 6.27
C ASP A 103 -17.03 3.58 6.70
N ARG A 104 -17.14 3.85 8.01
CA ARG A 104 -17.96 4.94 8.55
C ARG A 104 -17.37 6.31 8.27
N ALA A 105 -16.05 6.47 8.35
CA ALA A 105 -15.37 7.72 7.99
C ALA A 105 -15.63 8.10 6.53
N VAL A 106 -15.46 7.16 5.61
CA VAL A 106 -15.72 7.37 4.17
C VAL A 106 -17.19 7.67 3.92
N TYR A 107 -18.11 6.92 4.53
CA TYR A 107 -19.55 7.15 4.42
C TYR A 107 -19.93 8.57 4.87
N ASN A 108 -19.47 9.00 6.05
CA ASN A 108 -19.74 10.32 6.59
C ASN A 108 -19.12 11.43 5.73
N ALA A 109 -17.91 11.22 5.20
CA ALA A 109 -17.25 12.15 4.29
C ALA A 109 -18.02 12.33 2.98
N ILE A 110 -18.58 11.25 2.41
CA ILE A 110 -19.44 11.29 1.23
C ILE A 110 -20.73 12.05 1.54
N LEU A 111 -21.40 11.76 2.64
CA LEU A 111 -22.62 12.48 3.04
C LEU A 111 -22.35 13.97 3.24
N LYS A 112 -21.24 14.33 3.87
CA LYS A 112 -20.83 15.73 4.06
C LYS A 112 -20.53 16.40 2.73
N SER A 113 -19.87 15.71 1.81
CA SER A 113 -19.60 16.21 0.47
C SER A 113 -20.88 16.50 -0.32
N ILE A 114 -21.89 15.63 -0.20
CA ILE A 114 -23.22 15.86 -0.81
C ILE A 114 -23.88 17.10 -0.20
N GLN A 115 -23.83 17.28 1.12
CA GLN A 115 -24.40 18.45 1.80
C GLN A 115 -23.73 19.76 1.35
N ILE A 116 -22.41 19.73 1.11
CA ILE A 116 -21.65 20.86 0.58
C ILE A 116 -22.12 21.19 -0.86
N ILE A 117 -22.25 20.17 -1.72
CA ILE A 117 -22.70 20.33 -3.11
C ILE A 117 -24.13 20.87 -3.16
N ASP A 118 -25.01 20.38 -2.30
CA ASP A 118 -26.42 20.82 -2.18
C ASP A 118 -26.57 22.21 -1.52
N GLY A 119 -25.47 22.83 -1.07
CA GLY A 119 -25.50 24.13 -0.37
C GLY A 119 -26.15 24.08 1.03
N ARG A 120 -26.29 22.90 1.61
CA ARG A 120 -26.81 22.71 2.98
C ARG A 120 -25.74 22.93 4.05
N ASP A 121 -24.49 22.67 3.73
CA ASP A 121 -23.35 23.03 4.57
C ASP A 121 -22.95 24.49 4.30
N LYS A 122 -23.10 25.34 5.32
CA LYS A 122 -22.79 26.78 5.23
C LYS A 122 -21.35 27.10 5.65
N VAL A 123 -20.60 26.11 6.13
CA VAL A 123 -19.26 26.27 6.70
C VAL A 123 -18.19 25.97 5.65
N HIS A 124 -18.39 24.92 4.85
CA HIS A 124 -17.40 24.42 3.90
C HIS A 124 -17.81 24.78 2.46
N GLN A 125 -16.80 25.10 1.65
CA GLN A 125 -16.96 25.28 0.20
C GLN A 125 -16.57 23.99 -0.55
N GLN A 126 -16.86 23.91 -1.84
CA GLN A 126 -16.63 22.71 -2.66
C GLN A 126 -15.15 22.31 -2.75
N ASP A 127 -14.24 23.26 -2.59
CA ASP A 127 -12.79 23.04 -2.57
C ASP A 127 -12.31 22.28 -1.32
N ALA A 128 -13.11 22.22 -0.26
CA ALA A 128 -12.82 21.41 0.92
C ALA A 128 -13.10 19.90 0.73
N ILE A 129 -13.89 19.51 -0.27
CA ILE A 129 -14.29 18.11 -0.49
C ILE A 129 -13.09 17.15 -0.65
N PRO A 130 -12.04 17.45 -1.45
CA PRO A 130 -10.88 16.58 -1.56
C PRO A 130 -10.18 16.34 -0.24
N THR A 131 -10.07 17.36 0.61
CA THR A 131 -9.45 17.24 1.94
C THR A 131 -10.29 16.36 2.86
N ILE A 132 -11.61 16.58 2.92
CA ILE A 132 -12.55 15.78 3.73
C ILE A 132 -12.46 14.27 3.35
N LEU A 133 -12.43 13.97 2.05
CA LEU A 133 -12.30 12.60 1.57
C LEU A 133 -10.91 12.01 1.86
N SER A 134 -9.85 12.80 1.70
CA SER A 134 -8.49 12.38 1.99
C SER A 134 -8.29 12.05 3.49
N GLU A 135 -8.83 12.87 4.39
CA GLU A 135 -8.81 12.62 5.82
C GLU A 135 -9.55 11.35 6.21
N ALA A 136 -10.72 11.11 5.59
CA ALA A 136 -11.49 9.89 5.82
C ALA A 136 -10.77 8.62 5.36
N LEU A 137 -10.05 8.69 4.24
CA LEU A 137 -9.23 7.59 3.72
C LEU A 137 -7.96 7.36 4.55
N GLY A 138 -7.51 8.39 5.29
CA GLY A 138 -6.33 8.31 6.16
C GLY A 138 -6.55 7.64 7.52
N VAL A 139 -7.79 7.23 7.85
CA VAL A 139 -8.06 6.53 9.11
C VAL A 139 -7.33 5.18 9.12
N CYS A 140 -6.38 5.00 10.06
CA CYS A 140 -5.59 3.79 10.20
C CYS A 140 -5.27 3.56 11.69
N PHE A 141 -5.40 2.31 12.14
CA PHE A 141 -5.01 1.90 13.49
C PHE A 141 -3.56 1.45 13.49
N ASP A 142 -2.66 2.39 13.18
CA ASP A 142 -1.23 2.09 13.25
C ASP A 142 -0.82 2.00 14.73
N ASN A 143 -0.51 0.79 15.17
CA ASN A 143 -0.05 0.53 16.53
C ASN A 143 1.40 0.98 16.76
N HIS A 144 2.12 1.30 15.68
CA HIS A 144 3.51 1.74 15.76
C HIS A 144 3.59 3.26 15.86
N VAL A 145 3.44 3.78 17.07
CA VAL A 145 3.47 5.24 17.36
C VAL A 145 4.89 5.82 17.26
N GLY A 146 5.78 5.14 16.58
CA GLY A 146 7.18 5.53 16.46
C GLY A 146 8.09 4.61 17.27
N HIS A 147 9.36 4.95 17.32
CA HIS A 147 10.42 4.18 17.96
C HIS A 147 10.95 4.96 19.17
N ASP A 148 10.79 4.42 20.37
CA ASP A 148 11.39 5.02 21.57
C ASP A 148 12.90 4.78 21.53
N TYR A 149 13.65 5.88 21.41
CA TYR A 149 15.09 5.81 21.19
C TYR A 149 15.84 5.09 22.33
N ILE A 150 15.38 5.17 23.55
CA ILE A 150 16.04 4.55 24.71
C ILE A 150 15.47 3.16 24.99
N GLN A 151 14.14 3.03 25.02
CA GLN A 151 13.49 1.77 25.40
C GLN A 151 13.68 0.67 24.35
N ASP A 152 13.64 1.02 23.05
CA ASP A 152 13.77 0.08 21.94
C ASP A 152 15.24 -0.10 21.49
N ALA A 153 16.20 0.17 22.36
CA ALA A 153 17.62 0.03 22.04
C ALA A 153 18.02 -1.40 21.65
N ASN A 154 17.40 -2.42 22.26
CA ASN A 154 17.65 -3.83 21.93
C ASN A 154 17.14 -4.18 20.54
N GLU A 155 15.94 -3.72 20.16
CA GLU A 155 15.40 -3.95 18.82
C GLU A 155 16.28 -3.32 17.75
N ARG A 156 16.83 -2.12 18.00
CA ARG A 156 17.79 -1.48 17.10
C ARG A 156 19.10 -2.25 17.00
N TYR A 157 19.60 -2.75 18.12
CA TYR A 157 20.81 -3.56 18.10
C TYR A 157 20.63 -4.82 17.24
N ASP A 158 19.51 -5.53 17.41
CA ASP A 158 19.15 -6.69 16.61
C ASP A 158 18.99 -6.34 15.12
N PHE A 159 18.37 -5.18 14.84
CA PHE A 159 18.24 -4.66 13.48
C PHE A 159 19.61 -4.40 12.82
N TYR A 160 20.57 -3.82 13.55
CA TYR A 160 21.92 -3.55 13.02
C TYR A 160 22.71 -4.83 12.74
N HIS A 161 22.41 -5.91 13.44
CA HIS A 161 23.09 -7.22 13.27
C HIS A 161 22.31 -8.19 12.39
N ARG A 162 21.11 -7.82 11.99
CA ARG A 162 20.32 -8.61 11.08
C ARG A 162 20.93 -8.56 9.68
N VAL A 163 21.22 -9.71 9.10
CA VAL A 163 21.60 -9.81 7.70
C VAL A 163 20.38 -9.49 6.85
N GLU A 164 20.41 -8.34 6.16
CA GLU A 164 19.34 -7.95 5.25
C GLU A 164 19.34 -8.89 4.04
N GLU A 165 18.22 -9.57 3.81
CA GLU A 165 18.03 -10.38 2.61
C GLU A 165 17.88 -9.48 1.40
N LYS A 166 18.88 -9.47 0.51
CA LYS A 166 18.89 -8.70 -0.73
C LYS A 166 18.74 -9.63 -1.93
N ILE A 167 18.17 -9.11 -3.01
CA ILE A 167 18.13 -9.81 -4.29
C ILE A 167 19.41 -9.46 -5.04
N ALA A 168 20.29 -10.44 -5.17
CA ALA A 168 21.58 -10.24 -5.84
C ALA A 168 21.42 -10.10 -7.36
N PHE A 169 22.29 -9.32 -7.96
CA PHE A 169 22.49 -9.35 -9.41
C PHE A 169 23.40 -10.51 -9.77
N ASP A 170 23.34 -11.00 -11.01
CA ASP A 170 24.36 -11.88 -11.59
C ASP A 170 25.59 -11.10 -12.08
N LEU A 171 25.53 -9.77 -11.99
CA LEU A 171 26.59 -8.84 -12.36
C LEU A 171 27.36 -8.40 -11.09
N GLU A 172 28.59 -8.89 -10.93
CA GLU A 172 29.41 -8.67 -9.72
C GLU A 172 29.59 -7.18 -9.37
N MET A 173 29.78 -6.34 -10.39
CA MET A 173 29.97 -4.90 -10.19
C MET A 173 28.74 -4.25 -9.52
N PHE A 174 27.52 -4.64 -9.92
CA PHE A 174 26.31 -4.11 -9.31
C PHE A 174 26.16 -4.59 -7.86
N ASN A 175 26.54 -5.83 -7.56
CA ASN A 175 26.54 -6.32 -6.19
C ASN A 175 27.54 -5.57 -5.31
N LYS A 176 28.71 -5.19 -5.84
CA LYS A 176 29.66 -4.34 -5.10
C LYS A 176 29.10 -2.96 -4.80
N ILE A 177 28.47 -2.31 -5.79
CA ILE A 177 27.88 -0.96 -5.65
C ILE A 177 26.71 -1.01 -4.65
N THR A 178 25.83 -2.00 -4.74
CA THR A 178 24.62 -2.14 -3.91
C THR A 178 24.87 -2.87 -2.59
N LYS A 179 26.11 -3.26 -2.32
CA LYS A 179 26.50 -4.04 -1.13
C LYS A 179 25.67 -5.33 -0.98
N GLY A 180 25.58 -6.10 -2.06
CA GLY A 180 24.96 -7.41 -2.08
C GLY A 180 23.65 -7.53 -2.86
N GLY A 181 23.14 -6.47 -3.46
CA GLY A 181 21.92 -6.53 -4.29
C GLY A 181 20.85 -5.51 -3.93
N LEU A 182 19.63 -5.77 -4.36
CA LEU A 182 18.47 -4.89 -4.18
C LEU A 182 17.79 -5.17 -2.83
N SER A 183 17.64 -4.13 -2.03
CA SER A 183 16.93 -4.19 -0.74
C SER A 183 15.42 -4.08 -0.93
N LYS A 184 14.64 -4.74 -0.06
CA LYS A 184 13.17 -4.56 0.01
C LYS A 184 12.81 -3.11 0.30
N LYS A 185 11.59 -2.71 -0.08
CA LYS A 185 11.04 -1.35 0.14
C LYS A 185 11.82 -0.23 -0.57
N THR A 186 12.52 -0.54 -1.67
CA THR A 186 13.30 0.43 -2.43
C THR A 186 12.77 0.59 -3.85
N LEU A 187 12.92 1.80 -4.38
CA LEU A 187 12.79 2.10 -5.81
C LEU A 187 14.18 2.29 -6.39
N ASN A 188 14.53 1.48 -7.38
CA ASN A 188 15.83 1.47 -8.05
C ASN A 188 15.64 1.92 -9.49
N ILE A 189 16.39 2.92 -9.92
CA ILE A 189 16.22 3.52 -11.24
C ILE A 189 17.49 3.34 -12.06
N ALA A 190 17.35 2.67 -13.22
CA ALA A 190 18.40 2.59 -14.23
C ALA A 190 18.32 3.85 -15.12
N LEU A 191 19.37 4.68 -15.07
CA LEU A 191 19.48 5.86 -15.90
C LEU A 191 20.30 5.54 -17.16
N ALA A 192 19.72 5.75 -18.35
CA ALA A 192 20.43 5.60 -19.60
C ALA A 192 19.70 6.34 -20.74
N GLY A 193 20.47 6.71 -21.77
CA GLY A 193 19.93 7.33 -22.98
C GLY A 193 18.97 6.43 -23.77
N THR A 194 18.33 7.01 -24.79
CA THR A 194 17.47 6.26 -25.70
C THR A 194 18.28 5.25 -26.49
N GLY A 195 17.78 4.00 -26.62
CA GLY A 195 18.46 2.95 -27.40
C GLY A 195 19.68 2.30 -26.75
N VAL A 196 20.08 2.71 -25.54
CA VAL A 196 21.28 2.18 -24.84
C VAL A 196 21.04 0.79 -24.24
N GLY A 197 19.80 0.33 -24.14
CA GLY A 197 19.48 -1.02 -23.68
C GLY A 197 18.82 -1.12 -22.29
N LYS A 198 18.11 -0.08 -21.82
CA LYS A 198 17.39 -0.10 -20.53
C LYS A 198 16.49 -1.34 -20.36
N SER A 199 15.60 -1.58 -21.32
CA SER A 199 14.69 -2.74 -21.28
C SER A 199 15.43 -4.06 -21.37
N LEU A 200 16.53 -4.13 -22.11
CA LEU A 200 17.40 -5.34 -22.17
C LEU A 200 18.05 -5.61 -20.81
N PHE A 201 18.55 -4.58 -20.13
CA PHE A 201 19.09 -4.71 -18.79
C PHE A 201 18.02 -5.19 -17.81
N MET A 202 16.82 -4.62 -17.83
CA MET A 202 15.74 -5.06 -16.94
C MET A 202 15.25 -6.49 -17.25
N CYS A 203 15.16 -6.88 -18.53
CA CYS A 203 14.87 -8.25 -18.93
C CYS A 203 15.94 -9.24 -18.43
N HIS A 204 17.23 -8.85 -18.57
CA HIS A 204 18.34 -9.66 -18.09
C HIS A 204 18.30 -9.86 -16.57
N VAL A 205 18.14 -8.78 -15.80
CA VAL A 205 18.02 -8.86 -14.34
C VAL A 205 16.79 -9.68 -13.93
N GLY A 206 15.65 -9.49 -14.60
CA GLY A 206 14.43 -10.28 -14.37
C GLY A 206 14.64 -11.78 -14.61
N ALA A 207 15.32 -12.14 -15.69
CA ALA A 207 15.69 -13.53 -15.98
C ALA A 207 16.63 -14.11 -14.92
N SER A 208 17.65 -13.35 -14.51
CA SER A 208 18.59 -13.76 -13.46
C SER A 208 17.88 -13.96 -12.11
N VAL A 209 16.96 -13.10 -11.72
CA VAL A 209 16.18 -13.20 -10.49
C VAL A 209 15.24 -14.41 -10.51
N LEU A 210 14.60 -14.68 -11.67
CA LEU A 210 13.80 -15.90 -11.87
C LEU A 210 14.65 -17.16 -11.62
N MET A 211 15.89 -17.19 -12.13
CA MET A 211 16.79 -18.32 -11.93
C MET A 211 17.27 -18.49 -10.48
N GLN A 212 17.15 -17.47 -9.65
CA GLN A 212 17.36 -17.54 -8.20
C GLN A 212 16.14 -18.12 -7.45
N GLY A 213 15.09 -18.55 -8.16
CA GLY A 213 13.86 -19.09 -7.56
C GLY A 213 12.90 -18.04 -7.03
N LYS A 214 13.05 -16.77 -7.42
CA LYS A 214 12.21 -15.66 -6.98
C LYS A 214 11.07 -15.39 -7.95
N ASN A 215 9.97 -14.87 -7.44
CA ASN A 215 8.82 -14.45 -8.23
C ASN A 215 9.05 -13.05 -8.80
N VAL A 216 8.92 -12.91 -10.10
CA VAL A 216 9.16 -11.69 -10.84
C VAL A 216 7.89 -11.18 -11.50
N LEU A 217 7.49 -9.94 -11.23
CA LEU A 217 6.46 -9.24 -12.00
C LEU A 217 7.13 -8.19 -12.89
N TYR A 218 6.92 -8.30 -14.20
CA TYR A 218 7.42 -7.33 -15.18
C TYR A 218 6.23 -6.58 -15.79
N ILE A 219 6.15 -5.29 -15.54
CA ILE A 219 5.13 -4.40 -16.09
C ILE A 219 5.77 -3.60 -17.22
N THR A 220 5.20 -3.69 -18.42
CA THR A 220 5.64 -2.93 -19.59
C THR A 220 4.56 -1.95 -20.04
N MET A 221 4.98 -0.75 -20.44
CA MET A 221 4.12 0.27 -21.06
C MET A 221 4.69 0.78 -22.38
N GLU A 222 5.87 0.28 -22.76
CA GLU A 222 6.55 0.64 -24.01
C GLU A 222 6.41 -0.47 -25.07
N MET A 223 6.45 -1.72 -24.64
CA MET A 223 6.48 -2.88 -25.52
C MET A 223 5.41 -3.89 -25.16
N ALA A 224 4.97 -4.66 -26.17
CA ALA A 224 4.05 -5.79 -25.97
C ALA A 224 4.64 -6.87 -25.05
N GLU A 225 3.77 -7.60 -24.33
CA GLU A 225 4.15 -8.69 -23.41
C GLU A 225 5.05 -9.73 -24.12
N GLU A 226 4.71 -10.08 -25.35
CA GLU A 226 5.43 -11.07 -26.15
C GLU A 226 6.84 -10.60 -26.51
N ARG A 227 7.04 -9.28 -26.71
CA ARG A 227 8.35 -8.72 -27.02
C ARG A 227 9.28 -8.71 -25.81
N ILE A 228 8.71 -8.53 -24.62
CA ILE A 228 9.47 -8.68 -23.38
C ILE A 228 9.80 -10.15 -23.15
N ALA A 229 8.83 -11.06 -23.35
CA ALA A 229 9.04 -12.50 -23.24
C ALA A 229 10.11 -12.98 -24.23
N GLU A 230 10.10 -12.53 -25.49
CA GLU A 230 11.11 -12.84 -26.50
C GLU A 230 12.53 -12.49 -26.03
N ARG A 231 12.71 -11.35 -25.36
CA ARG A 231 14.02 -10.94 -24.80
C ARG A 231 14.45 -11.79 -23.63
N ILE A 232 13.50 -12.16 -22.78
CA ILE A 232 13.75 -13.04 -21.63
C ILE A 232 14.08 -14.45 -22.12
N ASP A 233 13.37 -14.96 -23.12
CA ASP A 233 13.62 -16.25 -23.76
C ASP A 233 15.02 -16.27 -24.40
N ALA A 234 15.39 -15.23 -25.17
CA ALA A 234 16.72 -15.13 -25.75
C ALA A 234 17.82 -15.28 -24.70
N ASN A 235 17.64 -14.63 -23.52
CA ASN A 235 18.56 -14.71 -22.41
C ASN A 235 18.59 -16.11 -21.76
N LEU A 236 17.43 -16.62 -21.37
CA LEU A 236 17.33 -17.89 -20.61
C LEU A 236 17.65 -19.13 -21.46
N LEU A 237 17.27 -19.11 -22.73
CA LEU A 237 17.51 -20.21 -23.66
C LEU A 237 18.89 -20.15 -24.32
N ASN A 238 19.65 -19.06 -24.09
CA ASN A 238 20.94 -18.76 -24.71
C ASN A 238 20.83 -18.86 -26.25
N LEU A 239 19.91 -18.08 -26.80
CA LEU A 239 19.65 -17.93 -28.23
C LEU A 239 19.67 -16.44 -28.59
N THR A 240 20.11 -16.13 -29.80
CA THR A 240 19.92 -14.80 -30.36
C THR A 240 18.46 -14.59 -30.76
N MET A 241 18.04 -13.31 -30.93
CA MET A 241 16.69 -12.98 -31.38
C MET A 241 16.37 -13.56 -32.76
N ASP A 242 17.36 -13.74 -33.62
CA ASP A 242 17.18 -14.34 -34.94
C ASP A 242 17.08 -15.85 -34.87
N GLU A 243 17.84 -16.51 -34.00
CA GLU A 243 17.73 -17.94 -33.73
C GLU A 243 16.38 -18.31 -33.11
N LEU A 244 15.83 -17.46 -32.25
CA LEU A 244 14.48 -17.68 -31.70
C LEU A 244 13.39 -17.74 -32.75
N LYS A 245 13.52 -16.99 -33.84
CA LYS A 245 12.52 -16.97 -34.94
C LYS A 245 12.49 -18.28 -35.75
N VAL A 246 13.59 -19.01 -35.74
CA VAL A 246 13.77 -20.23 -36.57
C VAL A 246 14.01 -21.49 -35.74
N VAL A 247 14.03 -21.39 -34.40
CA VAL A 247 14.25 -22.51 -33.53
C VAL A 247 13.13 -23.56 -33.69
N ASP A 248 13.51 -24.82 -33.75
CA ASP A 248 12.57 -25.94 -33.75
C ASP A 248 11.78 -26.00 -32.43
N ARG A 249 10.49 -26.33 -32.52
CA ARG A 249 9.57 -26.41 -31.39
C ARG A 249 10.08 -27.35 -30.30
N ASP A 250 10.57 -28.52 -30.69
CA ASP A 250 11.02 -29.53 -29.73
C ASP A 250 12.28 -29.06 -28.97
N ILE A 251 13.15 -28.33 -29.64
CA ILE A 251 14.34 -27.71 -29.04
C ILE A 251 13.92 -26.61 -28.05
N PHE A 252 13.00 -25.76 -28.44
CA PHE A 252 12.44 -24.70 -27.59
C PHE A 252 11.83 -25.30 -26.33
N ASP A 253 10.89 -26.25 -26.47
CA ASP A 253 10.19 -26.89 -25.36
C ASP A 253 11.17 -27.66 -24.44
N SER A 254 12.18 -28.36 -24.99
CA SER A 254 13.23 -29.04 -24.21
C SER A 254 14.06 -28.08 -23.37
N ARG A 255 14.45 -26.91 -23.93
CA ARG A 255 15.22 -25.90 -23.20
C ARG A 255 14.37 -25.25 -22.10
N LEU A 256 13.09 -24.92 -22.42
CA LEU A 256 12.17 -24.35 -21.45
C LEU A 256 11.90 -25.28 -20.27
N GLN A 257 11.73 -26.59 -20.53
CA GLN A 257 11.61 -27.60 -19.47
C GLN A 257 12.84 -27.64 -18.55
N LYS A 258 14.04 -27.53 -19.11
CA LYS A 258 15.28 -27.47 -18.31
C LYS A 258 15.34 -26.25 -17.39
N ILE A 259 14.78 -25.11 -17.84
CA ILE A 259 14.63 -23.91 -17.00
C ILE A 259 13.61 -24.17 -15.91
N ALA A 260 12.43 -24.66 -16.25
CA ALA A 260 11.35 -24.97 -15.31
C ALA A 260 11.78 -25.96 -14.19
N THR A 261 12.73 -26.87 -14.48
CA THR A 261 13.28 -27.77 -13.46
C THR A 261 14.34 -27.12 -12.56
N LYS A 262 14.91 -25.99 -12.98
CA LYS A 262 15.99 -25.32 -12.23
C LYS A 262 15.49 -24.21 -11.32
N THR A 263 14.30 -23.67 -11.55
CA THR A 263 13.73 -22.61 -10.74
C THR A 263 12.35 -22.99 -10.21
N GLN A 264 12.07 -22.55 -8.99
CA GLN A 264 10.71 -22.58 -8.40
C GLN A 264 10.02 -21.23 -8.53
N GLY A 265 10.71 -20.21 -9.04
CA GLY A 265 10.18 -18.89 -9.27
C GLY A 265 9.21 -18.86 -10.43
N THR A 266 8.37 -17.83 -10.45
CA THR A 266 7.43 -17.55 -11.54
C THR A 266 7.70 -16.15 -12.06
N LEU A 267 7.69 -15.99 -13.39
CA LEU A 267 7.80 -14.67 -14.02
C LEU A 267 6.51 -14.36 -14.77
N ILE A 268 5.89 -13.24 -14.44
CA ILE A 268 4.68 -12.75 -15.10
C ILE A 268 5.02 -11.42 -15.77
N VAL A 269 4.69 -11.31 -17.05
CA VAL A 269 4.77 -10.07 -17.83
C VAL A 269 3.35 -9.52 -17.98
N LYS A 270 3.16 -8.21 -17.75
CA LYS A 270 1.89 -7.52 -17.91
C LYS A 270 2.06 -6.24 -18.70
N GLU A 271 1.37 -6.11 -19.82
CA GLU A 271 1.33 -4.89 -20.62
C GLU A 271 0.23 -3.95 -20.14
N TYR A 272 0.53 -2.66 -20.16
CA TYR A 272 -0.43 -1.56 -20.05
C TYR A 272 -0.21 -0.56 -21.19
N PRO A 273 -1.25 0.14 -21.65
CA PRO A 273 -1.10 1.21 -22.62
C PRO A 273 -0.19 2.33 -22.07
N THR A 274 0.62 2.91 -22.94
CA THR A 274 1.48 4.06 -22.61
C THR A 274 0.67 5.19 -21.97
N ALA A 275 1.14 5.75 -20.86
CA ALA A 275 0.47 6.77 -20.04
C ALA A 275 -0.93 6.37 -19.53
N GLY A 276 -1.30 5.09 -19.65
CA GLY A 276 -2.60 4.58 -19.20
C GLY A 276 -2.61 4.01 -17.80
N ALA A 277 -1.45 3.75 -17.19
CA ALA A 277 -1.36 3.09 -15.89
C ALA A 277 -0.57 3.92 -14.87
N HIS A 278 -1.04 3.88 -13.62
CA HIS A 278 -0.42 4.50 -12.45
C HIS A 278 -0.37 3.49 -11.29
N ALA A 279 0.25 3.87 -10.18
CA ALA A 279 0.41 3.00 -9.00
C ALA A 279 -0.90 2.32 -8.52
N GLY A 280 -2.06 2.98 -8.68
CA GLY A 280 -3.35 2.39 -8.34
C GLY A 280 -3.71 1.18 -9.21
N HIS A 281 -3.40 1.21 -10.52
CA HIS A 281 -3.60 0.06 -11.41
C HIS A 281 -2.65 -1.09 -11.06
N PHE A 282 -1.40 -0.76 -10.70
CA PHE A 282 -0.42 -1.78 -10.29
C PHE A 282 -0.83 -2.45 -8.98
N ARG A 283 -1.38 -1.69 -8.03
CA ARG A 283 -1.97 -2.23 -6.79
C ARG A 283 -3.11 -3.20 -7.10
N ALA A 284 -4.05 -2.81 -7.96
CA ALA A 284 -5.15 -3.68 -8.36
C ALA A 284 -4.65 -4.97 -9.04
N LEU A 285 -3.62 -4.88 -9.90
CA LEU A 285 -2.98 -6.05 -10.50
C LEU A 285 -2.36 -6.97 -9.47
N LEU A 286 -1.65 -6.44 -8.47
CA LEU A 286 -1.03 -7.24 -7.40
C LEU A 286 -2.07 -8.00 -6.58
N GLU A 287 -3.18 -7.36 -6.23
CA GLU A 287 -4.30 -8.02 -5.55
C GLU A 287 -4.96 -9.09 -6.42
N GLU A 288 -5.15 -8.81 -7.71
CA GLU A 288 -5.71 -9.77 -8.66
C GLU A 288 -4.81 -11.00 -8.82
N LEU A 289 -3.50 -10.82 -8.97
CA LEU A 289 -2.52 -11.91 -9.08
C LEU A 289 -2.48 -12.76 -7.81
N LYS A 290 -2.54 -12.12 -6.65
CA LYS A 290 -2.59 -12.81 -5.35
C LYS A 290 -3.86 -13.67 -5.23
N LEU A 291 -5.01 -13.14 -5.62
CA LEU A 291 -6.30 -13.85 -5.50
C LEU A 291 -6.46 -14.96 -6.55
N LYS A 292 -6.08 -14.69 -7.82
CA LYS A 292 -6.35 -15.62 -8.94
C LYS A 292 -5.26 -16.63 -9.18
N ARG A 293 -4.01 -16.33 -8.81
CA ARG A 293 -2.84 -17.16 -9.12
C ARG A 293 -2.00 -17.50 -7.90
N GLU A 294 -2.41 -17.08 -6.70
CA GLU A 294 -1.62 -17.21 -5.46
C GLU A 294 -0.20 -16.65 -5.62
N PHE A 295 -0.07 -15.65 -6.53
CA PHE A 295 1.21 -15.08 -6.91
C PHE A 295 1.47 -13.80 -6.12
N THR A 296 2.62 -13.79 -5.43
CA THR A 296 3.17 -12.59 -4.76
C THR A 296 4.59 -12.38 -5.28
N PRO A 297 4.90 -11.24 -5.90
CA PRO A 297 6.24 -10.99 -6.43
C PRO A 297 7.24 -10.72 -5.33
N ASP A 298 8.48 -11.19 -5.51
CA ASP A 298 9.66 -10.79 -4.74
C ASP A 298 10.28 -9.50 -5.27
N ILE A 299 10.07 -9.19 -6.55
CA ILE A 299 10.55 -8.00 -7.25
C ILE A 299 9.57 -7.58 -8.34
N ILE A 300 9.48 -6.27 -8.58
CA ILE A 300 8.66 -5.68 -9.64
C ILE A 300 9.53 -4.85 -10.57
N PHE A 301 9.43 -5.12 -11.88
CA PHE A 301 10.01 -4.28 -12.93
C PHE A 301 8.90 -3.41 -13.55
N ILE A 302 9.20 -2.14 -13.79
CA ILE A 302 8.28 -1.19 -14.44
C ILE A 302 9.03 -0.49 -15.58
N ASP A 303 8.70 -0.83 -16.81
CA ASP A 303 9.38 -0.35 -18.02
C ASP A 303 8.50 0.66 -18.76
N TYR A 304 8.74 1.97 -18.59
CA TYR A 304 9.65 2.69 -17.70
C TYR A 304 8.95 3.88 -17.03
N LEU A 305 9.58 4.49 -16.05
CA LEU A 305 8.99 5.47 -15.14
C LEU A 305 8.33 6.67 -15.84
N ASN A 306 8.99 7.25 -16.87
CA ASN A 306 8.52 8.49 -17.50
C ASN A 306 7.25 8.33 -18.32
N ILE A 307 6.85 7.10 -18.68
CA ILE A 307 5.60 6.80 -19.40
C ILE A 307 4.48 6.27 -18.50
N CYS A 308 4.72 6.21 -17.18
CA CYS A 308 3.65 5.99 -16.21
C CYS A 308 2.76 7.24 -16.09
N ALA A 309 1.54 7.03 -15.66
CA ALA A 309 0.66 8.11 -15.22
C ALA A 309 0.81 8.34 -13.69
N SER A 310 0.52 9.54 -13.23
CA SER A 310 0.34 9.81 -11.80
C SER A 310 -1.13 9.68 -11.41
N SER A 311 -1.41 9.07 -10.25
CA SER A 311 -2.76 9.03 -9.68
C SER A 311 -3.15 10.36 -9.03
N ARG A 312 -2.16 11.17 -8.63
CA ARG A 312 -2.35 12.44 -7.90
C ARG A 312 -2.37 13.66 -8.82
N MET A 313 -1.70 13.59 -9.97
CA MET A 313 -1.52 14.74 -10.85
C MET A 313 -1.95 14.40 -12.29
N LYS A 314 -2.68 15.31 -12.93
CA LYS A 314 -2.94 15.22 -14.36
C LYS A 314 -1.86 15.96 -15.14
N GLN A 315 -1.36 15.35 -16.21
CA GLN A 315 -0.45 16.01 -17.12
C GLN A 315 -1.22 17.07 -17.92
N THR A 316 -1.07 18.34 -17.51
CA THR A 316 -1.67 19.51 -18.17
C THR A 316 -0.59 20.47 -18.62
N HIS A 317 -0.87 21.33 -19.58
CA HIS A 317 0.10 22.28 -20.19
C HIS A 317 0.85 23.22 -19.21
N GLY A 318 0.49 23.25 -17.93
CA GLY A 318 1.12 24.08 -16.89
C GLY A 318 1.95 23.31 -15.87
N VAL A 319 1.94 21.96 -15.91
CA VAL A 319 2.69 21.14 -14.95
C VAL A 319 4.10 20.93 -15.46
N ASN A 320 5.12 21.29 -14.64
CA ASN A 320 6.51 21.02 -14.93
C ASN A 320 6.74 19.49 -15.01
N SER A 321 7.39 19.02 -16.07
CA SER A 321 7.70 17.60 -16.29
C SER A 321 8.43 16.98 -15.09
N TYR A 322 9.37 17.70 -14.50
CA TYR A 322 10.08 17.27 -13.29
C TYR A 322 9.13 16.98 -12.11
N THR A 323 8.19 17.89 -11.82
CA THR A 323 7.21 17.71 -10.73
C THR A 323 6.32 16.50 -10.98
N TYR A 324 5.92 16.28 -12.23
CA TYR A 324 5.10 15.14 -12.64
C TYR A 324 5.84 13.81 -12.46
N ILE A 325 7.08 13.73 -12.93
CA ILE A 325 7.92 12.52 -12.80
C ILE A 325 8.26 12.26 -11.33
N LYS A 326 8.53 13.31 -10.54
CA LYS A 326 8.71 13.19 -9.10
C LYS A 326 7.49 12.57 -8.42
N ALA A 327 6.27 13.00 -8.76
CA ALA A 327 5.04 12.43 -8.21
C ALA A 327 4.91 10.94 -8.53
N ILE A 328 5.21 10.53 -9.78
CA ILE A 328 5.22 9.12 -10.18
C ILE A 328 6.24 8.32 -9.35
N ALA A 329 7.47 8.83 -9.21
CA ALA A 329 8.52 8.17 -8.44
C ALA A 329 8.12 7.99 -6.95
N GLU A 330 7.49 9.01 -6.35
CA GLU A 330 6.96 8.92 -4.98
C GLU A 330 5.86 7.88 -4.86
N GLU A 331 4.95 7.79 -5.83
CA GLU A 331 3.88 6.79 -5.87
C GLU A 331 4.43 5.37 -6.01
N LEU A 332 5.42 5.15 -6.88
CA LEU A 332 6.08 3.85 -7.05
C LEU A 332 6.89 3.46 -5.81
N ARG A 333 7.57 4.43 -5.17
CA ARG A 333 8.25 4.17 -3.91
C ARG A 333 7.26 3.80 -2.80
N GLY A 334 6.10 4.46 -2.73
CA GLY A 334 5.02 4.10 -1.82
C GLY A 334 4.56 2.65 -2.04
N LEU A 335 4.40 2.24 -3.30
CA LEU A 335 4.04 0.86 -3.65
C LEU A 335 5.11 -0.15 -3.22
N ALA A 336 6.41 0.17 -3.39
CA ALA A 336 7.50 -0.68 -2.94
C ALA A 336 7.49 -0.91 -1.42
N VAL A 337 7.17 0.13 -0.65
CA VAL A 337 7.05 0.06 0.82
C VAL A 337 5.83 -0.75 1.23
N GLU A 338 4.68 -0.51 0.61
CA GLU A 338 3.40 -1.17 0.89
C GLU A 338 3.48 -2.69 0.69
N TYR A 339 4.07 -3.13 -0.42
CA TYR A 339 4.21 -4.55 -0.75
C TYR A 339 5.51 -5.18 -0.26
N ASN A 340 6.39 -4.41 0.41
CA ASN A 340 7.66 -4.88 0.96
C ASN A 340 8.59 -5.53 -0.09
N VAL A 341 8.65 -4.98 -1.30
CA VAL A 341 9.45 -5.48 -2.42
C VAL A 341 10.33 -4.39 -3.02
N PRO A 342 11.48 -4.72 -3.64
CA PRO A 342 12.18 -3.78 -4.51
C PRO A 342 11.40 -3.58 -5.81
N ILE A 343 11.30 -2.32 -6.24
CA ILE A 343 10.84 -1.96 -7.59
C ILE A 343 12.06 -1.48 -8.39
N VAL A 344 12.19 -2.00 -9.60
CA VAL A 344 13.21 -1.58 -10.58
C VAL A 344 12.50 -0.90 -11.74
N SER A 345 12.93 0.30 -12.06
CA SER A 345 12.44 1.02 -13.24
C SER A 345 13.60 1.68 -13.99
N ALA A 346 13.29 2.36 -15.06
CA ALA A 346 14.27 3.11 -15.82
C ALA A 346 13.78 4.54 -16.05
N THR A 347 14.75 5.45 -16.28
CA THR A 347 14.48 6.80 -16.77
C THR A 347 15.41 7.13 -17.90
N GLN A 348 15.07 8.14 -18.70
CA GLN A 348 15.90 8.59 -19.81
C GLN A 348 16.69 9.82 -19.39
N THR A 349 17.92 9.95 -19.92
CA THR A 349 18.67 11.20 -19.85
C THR A 349 18.09 12.23 -20.82
N THR A 350 18.21 13.50 -20.47
CA THR A 350 17.96 14.61 -21.40
C THR A 350 18.92 14.53 -22.60
N ARG A 351 18.64 15.28 -23.68
CA ARG A 351 19.53 15.33 -24.84
C ARG A 351 20.92 15.87 -24.49
N SER A 352 21.01 16.83 -23.55
CA SER A 352 22.27 17.33 -23.01
C SER A 352 23.02 16.26 -22.21
N GLY A 353 22.31 15.52 -21.36
CA GLY A 353 22.88 14.44 -20.55
C GLY A 353 23.39 13.25 -21.38
N PHE A 354 22.88 13.06 -22.61
CA PHE A 354 23.38 12.00 -23.50
C PHE A 354 24.82 12.22 -23.96
N THR A 355 25.25 13.47 -24.07
CA THR A 355 26.63 13.85 -24.47
C THR A 355 27.53 14.07 -23.27
N ASN A 356 27.01 14.04 -22.06
CA ASN A 356 27.76 14.23 -20.83
C ASN A 356 28.37 12.89 -20.37
N SER A 357 29.68 12.88 -20.16
CA SER A 357 30.42 11.70 -19.65
C SER A 357 30.12 11.41 -18.17
N ASP A 358 29.61 12.41 -17.45
CA ASP A 358 29.24 12.31 -16.03
C ASP A 358 27.85 12.94 -15.80
N PRO A 359 26.75 12.23 -16.10
CA PRO A 359 25.39 12.77 -15.99
C PRO A 359 25.05 13.13 -14.56
N GLY A 360 24.65 14.39 -14.34
CA GLY A 360 24.10 14.86 -13.06
C GLY A 360 22.59 14.71 -12.94
N LEU A 361 22.03 15.19 -11.82
CA LEU A 361 20.58 15.18 -11.58
C LEU A 361 19.82 16.06 -12.59
N GLU A 362 20.44 17.11 -13.09
CA GLU A 362 19.92 18.01 -14.15
C GLU A 362 19.79 17.33 -15.51
N ASP A 363 20.50 16.22 -15.72
CA ASP A 363 20.48 15.45 -16.96
C ASP A 363 19.39 14.38 -17.00
N THR A 364 18.55 14.28 -15.97
CA THR A 364 17.40 13.39 -15.92
C THR A 364 16.16 14.07 -16.49
N SER A 365 15.45 13.40 -17.38
CA SER A 365 14.22 13.91 -18.05
C SER A 365 12.96 13.41 -17.38
#